data_d4089e5588b1afc949f5875b88ddffd6
#
_entry.id   d4089e5588b1afc949f5875b88ddffd6
#
_cell.length_a   1.000
_cell.length_b   1.000
_cell.length_c   1.000
_cell.angle_alpha   90.00
_cell.angle_beta   90.00
_cell.angle_gamma   90.00
#
_symmetry.space_group_name_H-M   'P 1'
#
loop_
_entity.id
_entity.type
_entity.pdbx_description
1 polymer ?
#
loop_
_entity_poly.entity_id
_entity_poly.type
_entity_poly.pdbx_seq_one_letter_code
_entity_poly.pdbx_strand_id
1 'polypeptide(L)'
;MKKRKTLAMGLAVALAVSCLAGCGGDDKKASSDGKTEQVLNISNNSVVVGLNPLINTTGPDNAAFNMVLDPLVKRVTRDGNTYEIIPAAAESWDISEDGLTYTFHMNKDAKWSDGTKVTANDFEFT
;
A
#
# COMPACT_ATOMS: atom_id res chain seq x y z
N MET A 1 -10.73 -4.60 63.36
CA MET A 1 -11.29 -4.32 62.00
C MET A 1 -10.33 -3.59 61.06
N LYS A 2 -9.34 -2.80 61.51
CA LYS A 2 -8.39 -2.07 60.60
C LYS A 2 -7.41 -3.01 59.87
N LYS A 3 -6.90 -4.06 60.51
CA LYS A 3 -5.91 -5.00 59.92
C LYS A 3 -6.44 -5.82 58.71
N ARG A 4 -7.78 -6.10 58.65
CA ARG A 4 -8.38 -6.84 57.54
C ARG A 4 -8.55 -5.99 56.28
N LYS A 5 -8.73 -4.66 56.41
CA LYS A 5 -8.86 -3.74 55.27
C LYS A 5 -7.52 -3.47 54.58
N THR A 6 -6.42 -3.43 55.35
CA THR A 6 -5.09 -3.28 54.75
C THR A 6 -4.61 -4.55 54.03
N LEU A 7 -5.02 -5.75 54.49
CA LEU A 7 -4.69 -6.99 53.79
C LEU A 7 -5.47 -7.14 52.47
N ALA A 8 -6.73 -6.74 52.44
CA ALA A 8 -7.54 -6.76 51.23
C ALA A 8 -7.03 -5.78 50.17
N MET A 9 -6.53 -4.61 50.61
CA MET A 9 -5.98 -3.60 49.70
C MET A 9 -4.63 -4.01 49.12
N GLY A 10 -3.79 -4.73 49.86
CA GLY A 10 -2.54 -5.28 49.38
C GLY A 10 -2.75 -6.40 48.32
N LEU A 11 -3.77 -7.23 48.49
CA LEU A 11 -4.09 -8.30 47.54
C LEU A 11 -4.66 -7.76 46.23
N ALA A 12 -5.42 -6.69 46.24
CA ALA A 12 -5.98 -6.05 45.07
C ALA A 12 -4.89 -5.37 44.20
N VAL A 13 -3.88 -4.78 44.85
CA VAL A 13 -2.74 -4.19 44.14
C VAL A 13 -1.82 -5.26 43.50
N ALA A 14 -1.63 -6.39 44.18
CA ALA A 14 -0.83 -7.50 43.63
C ALA A 14 -1.48 -8.16 42.41
N LEU A 15 -2.82 -8.24 42.36
CA LEU A 15 -3.56 -8.75 41.21
C LEU A 15 -3.57 -7.78 40.02
N ALA A 16 -3.53 -6.48 40.26
CA ALA A 16 -3.49 -5.49 39.19
C ALA A 16 -2.13 -5.46 38.45
N VAL A 17 -1.03 -5.76 39.15
CA VAL A 17 0.31 -5.78 38.54
C VAL A 17 0.54 -7.06 37.71
N SER A 18 -0.13 -8.18 38.02
CA SER A 18 0.02 -9.42 37.25
C SER A 18 -0.68 -9.41 35.89
N CYS A 19 -1.64 -8.50 35.66
CA CYS A 19 -2.30 -8.38 34.35
C CYS A 19 -1.49 -7.58 33.31
N LEU A 20 -0.42 -6.87 33.69
CA LEU A 20 0.44 -6.14 32.75
C LEU A 20 1.63 -6.97 32.23
N ALA A 21 1.85 -8.17 32.74
CA ALA A 21 2.98 -9.03 32.34
C ALA A 21 2.62 -10.07 31.26
N GLY A 22 1.43 -9.98 30.65
CA GLY A 22 0.88 -10.99 29.75
C GLY A 22 0.83 -10.60 28.29
N CYS A 23 1.82 -9.88 27.74
CA CYS A 23 2.02 -9.73 26.30
C CYS A 23 3.50 -9.75 25.97
N GLY A 24 4.13 -10.91 26.17
CA GLY A 24 5.46 -11.21 25.67
C GLY A 24 5.34 -11.75 24.25
N GLY A 25 5.15 -10.87 23.26
CA GLY A 25 5.49 -11.17 21.88
C GLY A 25 6.97 -10.86 21.68
N ASP A 26 7.69 -11.70 20.98
CA ASP A 26 9.11 -11.53 20.65
C ASP A 26 9.39 -10.14 20.08
N ASP A 27 9.88 -9.24 20.92
CA ASP A 27 10.46 -7.98 20.51
C ASP A 27 11.75 -8.25 19.75
N LYS A 28 11.67 -8.45 18.46
CA LYS A 28 12.80 -8.21 17.57
C LYS A 28 13.20 -6.75 17.78
N LYS A 29 14.35 -6.53 18.40
CA LYS A 29 15.00 -5.25 18.57
C LYS A 29 14.86 -4.43 17.29
N ALA A 30 14.06 -3.36 17.35
CA ALA A 30 14.06 -2.35 16.31
C ALA A 30 15.47 -1.77 16.22
N SER A 31 16.09 -1.95 15.07
CA SER A 31 17.36 -1.31 14.73
C SER A 31 17.15 0.21 14.77
N SER A 32 18.02 0.93 15.46
CA SER A 32 17.93 2.37 15.74
C SER A 32 18.34 3.26 14.55
N ASP A 33 18.13 2.79 13.33
CA ASP A 33 18.42 3.57 12.13
C ASP A 33 17.10 4.05 11.47
N GLY A 34 16.41 4.94 12.12
CA GLY A 34 15.29 5.81 11.69
C GLY A 34 14.37 5.43 10.53
N LYS A 35 14.58 4.31 9.85
CA LYS A 35 13.71 3.75 8.83
C LYS A 35 12.98 2.53 9.39
N THR A 36 11.77 2.75 9.84
CA THR A 36 10.84 1.63 10.11
C THR A 36 10.54 0.96 8.78
N GLU A 37 10.96 -0.28 8.61
CA GLU A 37 10.57 -1.08 7.45
C GLU A 37 9.04 -1.23 7.46
N GLN A 38 8.40 -0.67 6.43
CA GLN A 38 6.96 -0.78 6.26
C GLN A 38 6.66 -2.00 5.40
N VAL A 39 6.12 -3.06 6.02
CA VAL A 39 5.76 -4.30 5.33
C VAL A 39 4.23 -4.42 5.28
N LEU A 40 3.69 -4.51 4.08
CA LEU A 40 2.27 -4.78 3.85
C LEU A 40 2.13 -6.22 3.31
N ASN A 41 1.52 -7.10 4.11
CA ASN A 41 1.18 -8.45 3.67
C ASN A 41 -0.25 -8.47 3.12
N ILE A 42 -0.39 -8.82 1.85
CA ILE A 42 -1.69 -8.93 1.18
C ILE A 42 -1.98 -10.39 0.86
N SER A 43 -3.16 -10.85 1.27
CA SER A 43 -3.65 -12.17 0.89
C SER A 43 -4.40 -12.08 -0.43
N ASN A 44 -4.04 -12.94 -1.38
CA ASN A 44 -4.76 -13.11 -2.63
C ASN A 44 -5.62 -14.38 -2.55
N ASN A 45 -6.89 -14.30 -2.94
CA ASN A 45 -7.85 -15.40 -2.83
C ASN A 45 -7.61 -16.52 -3.85
N SER A 46 -6.69 -16.33 -4.78
CA SER A 46 -6.38 -17.30 -5.83
C SER A 46 -4.92 -17.18 -6.27
N VAL A 47 -4.46 -18.16 -7.01
CA VAL A 47 -3.10 -18.20 -7.55
C VAL A 47 -2.97 -17.19 -8.70
N VAL A 48 -1.88 -16.44 -8.72
CA VAL A 48 -1.44 -15.68 -9.90
C VAL A 48 -0.96 -16.67 -10.95
N VAL A 49 -1.62 -16.70 -12.09
CA VAL A 49 -1.34 -17.69 -13.17
C VAL A 49 -0.15 -17.22 -14.02
N GLY A 50 0.02 -15.93 -14.19
CA GLY A 50 1.12 -15.39 -14.95
C GLY A 50 1.29 -13.88 -14.76
N LEU A 51 2.46 -13.38 -15.15
CA LEU A 51 2.84 -11.97 -15.03
C LEU A 51 2.96 -11.28 -16.40
N ASN A 52 2.22 -11.76 -17.41
CA ASN A 52 2.13 -11.09 -18.70
C ASN A 52 0.78 -10.39 -18.83
N PRO A 53 0.69 -9.06 -18.72
CA PRO A 53 -0.58 -8.32 -18.74
C PRO A 53 -1.31 -8.39 -20.09
N LEU A 54 -0.63 -8.78 -21.18
CA LEU A 54 -1.25 -8.89 -22.50
C LEU A 54 -2.07 -10.17 -22.68
N ILE A 55 -1.81 -11.21 -21.87
CA ILE A 55 -2.47 -12.52 -22.00
C ILE A 55 -3.11 -13.02 -20.69
N ASN A 56 -2.66 -12.53 -19.55
CA ASN A 56 -3.19 -12.92 -18.24
C ASN A 56 -4.13 -11.83 -17.73
N THR A 57 -5.44 -12.13 -17.72
CA THR A 57 -6.50 -11.16 -17.40
C THR A 57 -7.38 -11.59 -16.24
N THR A 58 -6.95 -12.54 -15.41
CA THR A 58 -7.71 -12.96 -14.24
C THR A 58 -7.70 -11.90 -13.14
N GLY A 59 -8.67 -11.94 -12.22
CA GLY A 59 -8.74 -11.00 -11.10
C GLY A 59 -7.46 -10.98 -10.24
N PRO A 60 -6.92 -12.15 -9.84
CA PRO A 60 -5.66 -12.24 -9.10
C PRO A 60 -4.46 -11.67 -9.85
N ASP A 61 -4.36 -11.90 -11.16
CA ASP A 61 -3.28 -11.37 -12.00
C ASP A 61 -3.37 -9.83 -12.05
N ASN A 62 -4.56 -9.28 -12.27
CA ASN A 62 -4.79 -7.84 -12.27
C ASN A 62 -4.46 -7.19 -10.93
N ALA A 63 -4.73 -7.85 -9.80
CA ALA A 63 -4.34 -7.36 -8.49
C ALA A 63 -2.81 -7.26 -8.36
N ALA A 64 -2.06 -8.25 -8.87
CA ALA A 64 -0.60 -8.21 -8.89
C ALA A 64 -0.07 -7.11 -9.83
N PHE A 65 -0.65 -6.96 -11.02
CA PHE A 65 -0.25 -5.92 -11.98
C PHE A 65 -0.44 -4.51 -11.42
N ASN A 66 -1.56 -4.26 -10.75
CA ASN A 66 -1.82 -2.95 -10.13
C ASN A 66 -0.81 -2.56 -9.04
N MET A 67 -0.04 -3.50 -8.53
CA MET A 67 1.02 -3.23 -7.55
C MET A 67 2.37 -2.91 -8.19
N VAL A 68 2.60 -3.34 -9.42
CA VAL A 68 3.92 -3.27 -10.07
C VAL A 68 3.93 -2.47 -11.38
N LEU A 69 2.77 -2.21 -11.98
CA LEU A 69 2.65 -1.45 -13.22
C LEU A 69 2.02 -0.09 -12.97
N ASP A 70 2.61 0.94 -13.56
CA ASP A 70 2.08 2.30 -13.56
C ASP A 70 1.51 2.64 -14.95
N PRO A 71 0.17 2.84 -15.07
CA PRO A 71 -0.44 3.39 -16.28
C PRO A 71 -0.15 4.89 -16.41
N LEU A 72 -0.56 5.51 -17.53
CA LEU A 72 -0.45 6.97 -17.70
C LEU A 72 -1.19 7.73 -16.59
N VAL A 73 -2.40 7.29 -16.25
CA VAL A 73 -3.23 7.84 -15.18
C VAL A 73 -3.86 6.72 -14.37
N LYS A 74 -4.12 6.93 -13.09
CA LYS A 74 -4.75 5.97 -12.19
C LYS A 74 -6.16 6.42 -11.82
N ARG A 75 -7.07 5.46 -11.74
CA ARG A 75 -8.39 5.66 -11.15
C ARG A 75 -8.34 5.24 -9.69
N VAL A 76 -8.66 6.16 -8.80
CA VAL A 76 -8.73 5.91 -7.36
C VAL A 76 -10.13 6.18 -6.83
N THR A 77 -10.51 5.47 -5.78
CA THR A 77 -11.77 5.67 -5.07
C THR A 77 -11.45 6.10 -3.65
N ARG A 78 -11.91 7.28 -3.23
CA ARG A 78 -11.64 7.80 -1.89
C ARG A 78 -12.71 7.45 -0.87
N ASP A 79 -13.95 7.37 -1.31
CA ASP A 79 -15.16 7.22 -0.46
C ASP A 79 -15.99 5.96 -0.79
N GLY A 80 -15.52 5.13 -1.70
CA GLY A 80 -16.21 3.93 -2.17
C GLY A 80 -17.26 4.18 -3.25
N ASN A 81 -17.66 5.44 -3.50
CA ASN A 81 -18.73 5.78 -4.45
C ASN A 81 -18.26 6.64 -5.61
N THR A 82 -17.26 7.50 -5.41
CA THR A 82 -16.74 8.40 -6.44
C THR A 82 -15.36 7.99 -6.90
N TYR A 83 -15.10 8.19 -8.19
CA TYR A 83 -13.80 7.93 -8.81
C TYR A 83 -13.11 9.25 -9.12
N GLU A 84 -11.84 9.29 -8.83
CA GLU A 84 -10.94 10.37 -9.21
C GLU A 84 -9.86 9.80 -10.14
N ILE A 85 -9.58 10.51 -11.22
CA ILE A 85 -8.44 10.19 -12.09
C ILE A 85 -7.26 11.04 -11.62
N ILE A 86 -6.18 10.37 -11.27
CA ILE A 86 -4.97 11.00 -10.76
C ILE A 86 -3.78 10.73 -11.68
N PRO A 87 -2.77 11.62 -11.70
CA PRO A 87 -1.50 11.38 -12.38
C PRO A 87 -0.81 10.08 -11.92
N ALA A 88 -0.08 9.43 -12.85
CA ALA A 88 0.79 8.29 -12.58
C ALA A 88 2.07 8.41 -13.42
N ALA A 89 2.27 7.63 -14.49
CA ALA A 89 3.41 7.83 -15.37
C ALA A 89 3.34 9.14 -16.17
N ALA A 90 2.14 9.67 -16.42
CA ALA A 90 1.95 11.06 -16.85
C ALA A 90 1.77 11.97 -15.63
N GLU A 91 2.38 13.15 -15.65
CA GLU A 91 2.23 14.18 -14.61
C GLU A 91 0.96 15.02 -14.81
N SER A 92 0.49 15.16 -16.06
CA SER A 92 -0.71 15.88 -16.44
C SER A 92 -1.19 15.46 -17.83
N TRP A 93 -2.39 15.90 -18.20
CA TRP A 93 -2.92 15.73 -19.55
C TRP A 93 -3.84 16.88 -19.93
N ASP A 94 -3.92 17.14 -21.23
CA ASP A 94 -4.86 18.08 -21.84
C ASP A 94 -5.88 17.35 -22.68
N ILE A 95 -7.08 17.90 -22.77
CA ILE A 95 -8.17 17.41 -23.61
C ILE A 95 -8.53 18.53 -24.57
N SER A 96 -8.57 18.25 -25.88
CA SER A 96 -9.01 19.21 -26.88
C SER A 96 -10.46 19.64 -26.67
N GLU A 97 -10.84 20.79 -27.18
CA GLU A 97 -12.20 21.35 -27.04
C GLU A 97 -13.29 20.42 -27.59
N ASP A 98 -12.98 19.66 -28.64
CA ASP A 98 -13.89 18.67 -29.23
C ASP A 98 -13.92 17.32 -28.47
N GLY A 99 -13.05 17.16 -27.45
CA GLY A 99 -12.94 15.94 -26.64
C GLY A 99 -12.33 14.75 -27.37
N LEU A 100 -11.76 14.92 -28.56
CA LEU A 100 -11.27 13.83 -29.39
C LEU A 100 -9.78 13.57 -29.26
N THR A 101 -9.01 14.57 -28.77
CA THR A 101 -7.56 14.46 -28.60
C THR A 101 -7.18 14.58 -27.12
N TYR A 102 -6.42 13.60 -26.63
CA TYR A 102 -5.83 13.60 -25.30
C TYR A 102 -4.31 13.69 -25.43
N THR A 103 -3.70 14.72 -24.85
CA THR A 103 -2.26 14.91 -24.84
C THR A 103 -1.73 14.67 -23.43
N PHE A 104 -0.93 13.63 -23.25
CA PHE A 104 -0.32 13.29 -21.96
C PHE A 104 1.09 13.85 -21.85
N HIS A 105 1.38 14.52 -20.73
CA HIS A 105 2.70 15.00 -20.40
C HIS A 105 3.39 14.01 -19.46
N MET A 106 4.46 13.40 -19.95
CA MET A 106 5.17 12.37 -19.19
C MET A 106 5.89 12.95 -17.98
N ASN A 107 5.81 12.26 -16.84
CA ASN A 107 6.60 12.59 -15.67
C ASN A 107 8.09 12.38 -15.99
N LYS A 108 8.89 13.44 -15.84
CA LYS A 108 10.33 13.45 -16.17
C LYS A 108 11.15 12.53 -15.27
N ASP A 109 10.63 12.25 -14.08
CA ASP A 109 11.29 11.40 -13.07
C ASP A 109 10.80 9.94 -13.12
N ALA A 110 9.87 9.60 -14.03
CA ALA A 110 9.39 8.23 -14.21
C ALA A 110 10.53 7.31 -14.67
N LYS A 111 10.69 6.18 -13.97
CA LYS A 111 11.74 5.19 -14.19
C LYS A 111 11.21 3.78 -14.07
N TRP A 112 11.79 2.90 -14.85
CA TRP A 112 11.65 1.46 -14.68
C TRP A 112 12.33 1.01 -13.37
N SER A 113 12.03 -0.20 -12.94
CA SER A 113 12.61 -0.80 -11.71
C SER A 113 14.14 -0.95 -11.77
N ASP A 114 14.74 -1.00 -12.97
CA ASP A 114 16.18 -1.03 -13.20
C ASP A 114 16.82 0.38 -13.21
N GLY A 115 16.00 1.43 -13.07
CA GLY A 115 16.44 2.83 -13.07
C GLY A 115 16.48 3.49 -14.46
N THR A 116 16.19 2.77 -15.54
CA THR A 116 16.09 3.37 -16.89
C THR A 116 14.87 4.29 -16.97
N LYS A 117 14.95 5.31 -17.83
CA LYS A 117 13.90 6.31 -17.97
C LYS A 117 12.70 5.73 -18.72
N VAL A 118 11.49 5.97 -18.18
CA VAL A 118 10.23 5.72 -18.90
C VAL A 118 9.96 6.86 -19.89
N THR A 119 9.57 6.50 -21.10
CA THR A 119 9.32 7.44 -22.21
C THR A 119 7.94 7.24 -22.83
N ALA A 120 7.49 8.21 -23.65
CA ALA A 120 6.25 8.07 -24.39
C ALA A 120 6.25 6.87 -25.35
N ASN A 121 7.41 6.53 -25.92
CA ASN A 121 7.55 5.39 -26.83
C ASN A 121 7.22 4.05 -26.15
N ASP A 122 7.45 3.93 -24.84
CA ASP A 122 7.12 2.72 -24.08
C ASP A 122 5.62 2.49 -24.03
N PHE A 123 4.83 3.57 -24.01
CA PHE A 123 3.36 3.51 -24.05
C PHE A 123 2.80 3.39 -25.46
N GLU A 124 3.46 3.97 -26.47
CA GLU A 124 3.07 3.83 -27.87
C GLU A 124 3.21 2.39 -28.36
N PHE A 125 4.21 1.67 -27.87
CA PHE A 125 4.50 0.29 -28.26
C PHE A 125 3.50 -0.72 -27.69
N THR A 126 2.84 -0.42 -26.55
CA THR A 126 1.95 -1.34 -25.84
C THR A 126 0.52 -1.29 -26.40
#